data_3f1e43ed167b1d5f87cccf3fdfddfc19
#
_entry.id   3f1e43ed167b1d5f87cccf3fdfddfc19
#
_cell.length_a   1.000
_cell.length_b   1.000
_cell.length_c   1.000
_cell.angle_alpha   90.00
_cell.angle_beta   90.00
_cell.angle_gamma   90.00
#
_symmetry.space_group_name_H-M   'P 1'
#
loop_
_entity.id
_entity.type
_entity.pdbx_description
1 polymer ?
#
loop_
_entity_poly.entity_id
_entity_poly.type
_entity_poly.pdbx_seq_one_letter_code
_entity_poly.pdbx_strand_id
1 'polypeptide(L)'
;MGSIWGLNRSGSVTTSPRPAIDSGRRRTRRAYSIRLWTRRPTSDARALEQGIGFTDVVKRPTAGSSDLRAADYKRWAPELKRHLLRCSPRIVRFHGKIAYVNYLKRAEGVDENPDLGLQDRLIGQSRAFLIPNPSPAKAAYSMADLVGWYTELAKFRDEMEPAH
;
A
#
# COMPACT_ATOMS: atom_id res chain seq x y z
N MET A 1 -9.36 -7.25 6.28
CA MET A 1 -8.75 -7.11 4.95
C MET A 1 -7.54 -6.19 5.09
N GLY A 2 -6.35 -6.73 4.95
CA GLY A 2 -5.14 -5.91 4.92
C GLY A 2 -4.85 -5.54 3.47
N SER A 3 -5.17 -4.32 3.08
CA SER A 3 -4.90 -3.84 1.72
C SER A 3 -3.51 -3.24 1.65
N ILE A 4 -2.76 -3.60 0.63
CA ILE A 4 -1.44 -3.06 0.31
C ILE A 4 -1.54 -2.26 -0.98
N TRP A 5 -0.77 -1.21 -1.09
CA TRP A 5 -0.62 -0.45 -2.30
C TRP A 5 0.22 -1.19 -3.34
N GLY A 6 -0.33 -1.43 -4.49
CA GLY A 6 0.36 -1.97 -5.66
C GLY A 6 -0.43 -3.02 -6.43
N LEU A 7 -1.24 -2.64 -7.41
CA LEU A 7 -1.86 -3.43 -8.47
C LEU A 7 -3.36 -3.72 -8.42
N ASN A 8 -3.94 -3.58 -9.60
CA ASN A 8 -5.33 -3.69 -9.96
C ASN A 8 -5.94 -5.07 -9.66
N ARG A 9 -7.24 -5.09 -9.39
CA ARG A 9 -8.10 -6.22 -9.04
C ARG A 9 -8.10 -7.40 -10.03
N SER A 10 -7.64 -7.21 -11.25
CA SER A 10 -7.70 -8.23 -12.31
C SER A 10 -6.46 -9.10 -12.45
N GLY A 11 -5.49 -8.99 -11.53
CA GLY A 11 -4.27 -9.82 -11.58
C GLY A 11 -3.38 -9.59 -12.81
N SER A 12 -3.77 -8.70 -13.71
CA SER A 12 -2.94 -8.30 -14.82
C SER A 12 -2.05 -7.15 -14.39
N VAL A 13 -0.77 -7.43 -14.35
CA VAL A 13 0.28 -6.43 -14.24
C VAL A 13 0.28 -5.64 -15.55
N THR A 14 -0.40 -4.51 -15.58
CA THR A 14 -0.12 -3.54 -16.62
C THR A 14 1.18 -2.85 -16.23
N THR A 15 2.28 -3.35 -16.78
CA THR A 15 3.51 -2.58 -16.85
C THR A 15 3.21 -1.38 -17.72
N SER A 16 2.90 -0.26 -17.09
CA SER A 16 2.96 1.02 -17.78
C SER A 16 4.43 1.23 -18.16
N PRO A 17 4.75 1.45 -19.44
CA PRO A 17 6.10 1.84 -19.82
C PRO A 17 6.43 3.12 -19.05
N ARG A 18 7.65 3.21 -18.53
CA ARG A 18 8.18 4.45 -17.96
C ARG A 18 7.88 5.57 -18.93
N PRO A 19 7.16 6.63 -18.55
CA PRO A 19 7.05 7.78 -19.43
C PRO A 19 8.47 8.31 -19.64
N ALA A 20 8.81 8.51 -20.91
CA ALA A 20 10.03 9.20 -21.30
C ALA A 20 10.08 10.53 -20.52
N ILE A 21 11.26 10.87 -20.02
CA ILE A 21 11.52 12.11 -19.28
C ILE A 21 11.22 13.27 -20.23
N ASP A 22 10.01 13.80 -20.17
CA ASP A 22 9.66 15.06 -20.82
C ASP A 22 10.05 16.19 -19.86
N SER A 23 11.18 16.80 -20.16
CA SER A 23 11.70 17.98 -19.50
C SER A 23 10.80 19.17 -19.86
N GLY A 24 9.86 19.53 -18.99
CA GLY A 24 9.24 20.84 -19.12
C GLY A 24 7.79 21.03 -18.76
N ARG A 25 7.25 20.40 -17.71
CA ARG A 25 5.95 20.84 -17.17
C ARG A 25 6.03 21.03 -15.66
N ARG A 26 5.94 22.29 -15.23
CA ARG A 26 5.68 22.68 -13.84
C ARG A 26 4.44 21.94 -13.36
N ARG A 27 4.63 20.86 -12.57
CA ARG A 27 3.53 20.22 -11.83
C ARG A 27 3.19 21.10 -10.64
N THR A 28 2.13 21.88 -10.79
CA THR A 28 1.48 22.56 -9.67
C THR A 28 1.21 21.54 -8.55
N ARG A 29 1.66 21.87 -7.34
CA ARG A 29 1.36 21.13 -6.11
C ARG A 29 -0.16 21.01 -5.98
N ARG A 30 -0.74 19.89 -6.39
CA ARG A 30 -2.14 19.58 -6.07
C ARG A 30 -2.17 19.04 -4.65
N ALA A 31 -2.71 19.86 -3.74
CA ALA A 31 -3.15 19.38 -2.44
C ALA A 31 -4.10 18.18 -2.66
N TYR A 32 -3.71 17.00 -2.17
CA TYR A 32 -4.58 15.84 -2.20
C TYR A 32 -5.77 16.10 -1.28
N SER A 33 -6.90 16.45 -1.85
CA SER A 33 -8.15 16.40 -1.10
C SER A 33 -8.41 14.93 -0.77
N ILE A 34 -8.46 14.60 0.52
CA ILE A 34 -8.92 13.31 1.03
C ILE A 34 -10.42 13.25 0.73
N ARG A 35 -10.78 12.97 -0.52
CA ARG A 35 -12.14 12.59 -0.84
C ARG A 35 -12.29 11.14 -0.43
N LEU A 36 -13.33 10.84 0.34
CA LEU A 36 -13.77 9.47 0.61
C LEU A 36 -13.89 8.74 -0.74
N TRP A 37 -12.96 7.85 -1.00
CA TRP A 37 -12.93 7.08 -2.24
C TRP A 37 -13.98 5.98 -2.14
N THR A 38 -15.18 6.28 -2.61
CA THR A 38 -16.12 5.19 -2.89
C THR A 38 -15.54 4.36 -4.04
N ARG A 39 -15.32 3.07 -3.80
CA ARG A 39 -14.76 2.13 -4.78
C ARG A 39 -15.66 2.06 -6.02
N ARG A 40 -15.36 2.88 -7.00
CA ARG A 40 -15.88 2.74 -8.37
C ARG A 40 -14.71 2.33 -9.28
N PRO A 41 -14.94 1.53 -10.33
CA PRO A 41 -13.87 1.14 -11.29
C PRO A 41 -13.09 2.33 -11.84
N THR A 42 -13.76 3.48 -12.03
CA THR A 42 -13.16 4.75 -12.45
C THR A 42 -12.20 5.36 -11.41
N SER A 43 -12.31 4.99 -10.13
CA SER A 43 -11.43 5.49 -9.07
C SER A 43 -10.07 4.81 -9.10
N ASP A 44 -10.04 3.51 -9.40
CA ASP A 44 -8.79 2.74 -9.46
C ASP A 44 -7.94 3.18 -10.67
N ALA A 45 -8.58 3.45 -11.82
CA ALA A 45 -7.90 3.99 -12.99
C ALA A 45 -7.25 5.35 -12.73
N ARG A 46 -7.96 6.27 -12.07
CA ARG A 46 -7.41 7.58 -11.68
C ARG A 46 -6.27 7.47 -10.69
N ALA A 47 -6.33 6.50 -9.78
CA ALA A 47 -5.22 6.25 -8.85
C ALA A 47 -3.97 5.77 -9.59
N LEU A 48 -4.13 4.87 -10.56
CA LEU A 48 -3.02 4.40 -11.40
C LEU A 48 -2.38 5.52 -12.21
N GLU A 49 -3.17 6.46 -12.76
CA GLU A 49 -2.67 7.65 -13.45
C GLU A 49 -1.80 8.53 -12.53
N GLN A 50 -2.02 8.46 -11.22
CA GLN A 50 -1.25 9.15 -10.19
C GLN A 50 -0.10 8.31 -9.63
N GLY A 51 0.17 7.14 -10.22
CA GLY A 51 1.21 6.22 -9.76
C GLY A 51 0.81 5.43 -8.50
N ILE A 52 -0.49 5.35 -8.20
CA ILE A 52 -1.02 4.67 -7.02
C ILE A 52 -1.70 3.38 -7.45
N GLY A 53 -1.19 2.24 -7.00
CA GLY A 53 -1.82 0.94 -7.22
C GLY A 53 -2.37 0.35 -5.91
N PHE A 54 -3.26 -0.65 -6.03
CA PHE A 54 -3.86 -1.36 -4.91
C PHE A 54 -3.71 -2.86 -5.07
N THR A 55 -3.42 -3.55 -3.97
CA THR A 55 -3.37 -5.01 -3.94
C THR A 55 -3.76 -5.52 -2.55
N ASP A 56 -4.16 -6.78 -2.47
CA ASP A 56 -4.37 -7.48 -1.21
C ASP A 56 -3.22 -8.44 -0.94
N VAL A 57 -2.90 -8.65 0.34
CA VAL A 57 -1.89 -9.65 0.75
C VAL A 57 -2.36 -11.05 0.37
N VAL A 58 -3.65 -11.31 0.52
CA VAL A 58 -4.29 -12.58 0.18
C VAL A 58 -5.29 -12.35 -0.93
N LYS A 59 -5.17 -13.08 -2.03
CA LYS A 59 -6.03 -12.93 -3.22
C LYS A 59 -7.32 -13.75 -3.13
N ARG A 60 -7.43 -14.67 -2.18
CA ARG A 60 -8.66 -15.44 -1.98
C ARG A 60 -9.80 -14.54 -1.49
N PRO A 61 -10.96 -14.54 -2.14
CA PRO A 61 -12.13 -13.82 -1.66
C PRO A 61 -12.59 -14.36 -0.30
N THR A 62 -12.90 -13.46 0.63
CA THR A 62 -13.44 -13.78 1.96
C THR A 62 -14.48 -12.76 2.35
N ALA A 63 -15.46 -13.14 3.18
CA ALA A 63 -16.45 -12.22 3.71
C ALA A 63 -15.79 -11.20 4.66
N GLY A 64 -14.78 -11.62 5.42
CA GLY A 64 -14.04 -10.77 6.34
C GLY A 64 -12.59 -11.18 6.51
N SER A 65 -11.81 -10.33 7.19
CA SER A 65 -10.41 -10.64 7.52
C SER A 65 -10.28 -11.77 8.56
N SER A 66 -11.31 -12.02 9.36
CA SER A 66 -11.39 -13.14 10.29
C SER A 66 -11.37 -14.51 9.62
N ASP A 67 -11.75 -14.57 8.34
CA ASP A 67 -11.81 -15.81 7.57
C ASP A 67 -10.45 -16.16 6.95
N LEU A 68 -9.48 -15.27 7.05
CA LEU A 68 -8.12 -15.50 6.57
C LEU A 68 -7.35 -16.40 7.52
N ARG A 69 -6.74 -17.44 6.99
CA ARG A 69 -5.97 -18.44 7.73
C ARG A 69 -4.48 -18.26 7.47
N ALA A 70 -3.66 -18.83 8.35
CA ALA A 70 -2.21 -18.83 8.20
C ALA A 70 -1.75 -19.44 6.86
N ALA A 71 -2.47 -20.44 6.35
CA ALA A 71 -2.22 -21.07 5.05
C ALA A 71 -2.40 -20.09 3.87
N ASP A 72 -3.38 -19.17 3.98
CA ASP A 72 -3.60 -18.15 2.96
C ASP A 72 -2.38 -17.21 2.86
N TYR A 73 -1.91 -16.71 4.00
CA TYR A 73 -0.71 -15.88 4.05
C TYR A 73 0.55 -16.63 3.59
N LYS A 74 0.69 -17.92 3.98
CA LYS A 74 1.82 -18.76 3.54
C LYS A 74 1.88 -18.86 2.01
N ARG A 75 0.71 -18.99 1.36
CA ARG A 75 0.61 -19.06 -0.10
C ARG A 75 0.86 -17.71 -0.77
N TRP A 76 0.21 -16.64 -0.28
CA TRP A 76 0.10 -15.40 -1.04
C TRP A 76 1.14 -14.33 -0.68
N ALA A 77 1.73 -14.35 0.52
CA ALA A 77 2.72 -13.35 0.89
C ALA A 77 4.00 -13.43 0.03
N PRO A 78 4.56 -14.62 -0.31
CA PRO A 78 5.69 -14.70 -1.25
C PRO A 78 5.34 -14.21 -2.66
N GLU A 79 4.10 -14.44 -3.11
CA GLU A 79 3.61 -13.92 -4.40
C GLU A 79 3.60 -12.40 -4.40
N LEU A 80 3.08 -11.80 -3.32
CA LEU A 80 3.08 -10.36 -3.14
C LEU A 80 4.50 -9.80 -3.17
N LYS A 81 5.44 -10.42 -2.43
CA LYS A 81 6.86 -10.01 -2.46
C LYS A 81 7.41 -9.97 -3.88
N ARG A 82 7.20 -11.04 -4.66
CA ARG A 82 7.65 -11.08 -6.06
C ARG A 82 7.06 -9.94 -6.90
N HIS A 83 5.77 -9.63 -6.70
CA HIS A 83 5.12 -8.51 -7.39
C HIS A 83 5.71 -7.17 -6.98
N LEU A 84 5.92 -6.95 -5.68
CA LEU A 84 6.51 -5.72 -5.18
C LEU A 84 7.94 -5.51 -5.69
N LEU A 85 8.76 -6.57 -5.69
CA LEU A 85 10.13 -6.50 -6.23
C LEU A 85 10.13 -6.18 -7.74
N ARG A 86 9.19 -6.71 -8.51
CA ARG A 86 9.07 -6.45 -9.94
C ARG A 86 8.59 -5.03 -10.24
N CYS A 87 7.59 -4.54 -9.50
CA CYS A 87 7.03 -3.20 -9.70
C CYS A 87 7.90 -2.11 -9.09
N SER A 88 8.71 -2.44 -8.08
CA SER A 88 9.61 -1.55 -7.34
C SER A 88 8.94 -0.20 -6.99
N PRO A 89 7.77 -0.18 -6.32
CA PRO A 89 7.16 1.07 -5.91
C PRO A 89 8.09 1.79 -4.93
N ARG A 90 8.08 3.12 -4.92
CA ARG A 90 8.89 3.88 -3.95
C ARG A 90 8.46 3.61 -2.52
N ILE A 91 7.14 3.54 -2.30
CA ILE A 91 6.52 3.32 -0.99
C ILE A 91 5.49 2.18 -1.09
N VAL A 92 5.58 1.23 -0.19
CA VAL A 92 4.56 0.19 0.03
C VAL A 92 3.84 0.49 1.34
N ARG A 93 2.57 0.85 1.26
CA ARG A 93 1.75 1.10 2.44
C ARG A 93 0.92 -0.11 2.81
N PHE A 94 1.05 -0.58 4.03
CA PHE A 94 0.21 -1.64 4.59
C PHE A 94 -0.92 -1.06 5.43
N HIS A 95 -2.15 -1.56 5.25
CA HIS A 95 -3.30 -1.26 6.08
C HIS A 95 -3.46 -2.33 7.16
N GLY A 96 -3.12 -1.95 8.39
CA GLY A 96 -3.26 -2.80 9.57
C GLY A 96 -2.05 -3.69 9.83
N LYS A 97 -1.71 -3.77 11.11
CA LYS A 97 -0.55 -4.49 11.64
C LYS A 97 -0.54 -5.97 11.27
N ILE A 98 -1.72 -6.62 11.33
CA ILE A 98 -1.86 -8.07 11.04
C ILE A 98 -1.41 -8.40 9.62
N ALA A 99 -1.73 -7.55 8.63
CA ALA A 99 -1.34 -7.75 7.24
C ALA A 99 0.19 -7.71 7.08
N TYR A 100 0.83 -6.72 7.70
CA TYR A 100 2.28 -6.54 7.62
C TYR A 100 3.05 -7.62 8.37
N VAL A 101 2.65 -7.96 9.60
CA VAL A 101 3.26 -9.04 10.40
C VAL A 101 3.21 -10.38 9.65
N ASN A 102 2.05 -10.72 9.06
CA ASN A 102 1.95 -11.94 8.28
C ASN A 102 2.78 -11.89 6.99
N TYR A 103 2.89 -10.74 6.34
CA TYR A 103 3.79 -10.55 5.22
C TYR A 103 5.24 -10.79 5.66
N LEU A 104 5.72 -10.15 6.72
CA LEU A 104 7.08 -10.34 7.25
C LEU A 104 7.36 -11.80 7.56
N LYS A 105 6.48 -12.45 8.31
CA LYS A 105 6.65 -13.84 8.72
C LYS A 105 6.68 -14.81 7.54
N ARG A 106 5.86 -14.61 6.51
CA ARG A 106 5.68 -15.58 5.43
C ARG A 106 6.48 -15.26 4.16
N ALA A 107 6.83 -14.01 3.92
CA ALA A 107 7.58 -13.59 2.76
C ALA A 107 9.04 -13.24 3.06
N GLU A 108 9.32 -12.74 4.28
CA GLU A 108 10.66 -12.33 4.69
C GLU A 108 11.30 -13.29 5.71
N GLY A 109 10.53 -14.21 6.29
CA GLY A 109 11.01 -15.12 7.33
C GLY A 109 11.27 -14.44 8.68
N VAL A 110 10.65 -13.29 8.91
CA VAL A 110 10.88 -12.42 10.07
C VAL A 110 9.67 -12.43 10.98
N ASP A 111 9.88 -12.68 12.27
CA ASP A 111 8.82 -12.67 13.29
C ASP A 111 9.02 -11.44 14.20
N GLU A 112 8.52 -10.31 13.74
CA GLU A 112 8.59 -9.01 14.41
C GLU A 112 7.19 -8.47 14.69
N ASN A 113 7.10 -7.58 15.68
CA ASN A 113 5.87 -6.87 16.02
C ASN A 113 6.09 -5.35 15.81
N PRO A 114 6.09 -4.86 14.57
CA PRO A 114 6.45 -3.49 14.23
C PRO A 114 5.44 -2.48 14.75
N ASP A 115 5.88 -1.27 14.97
CA ASP A 115 5.03 -0.14 15.27
C ASP A 115 4.42 0.47 13.99
N LEU A 116 3.42 1.36 14.15
CA LEU A 116 2.86 2.12 13.05
C LEU A 116 3.87 3.13 12.54
N GLY A 117 3.70 3.54 11.29
CA GLY A 117 4.55 4.54 10.65
C GLY A 117 5.58 3.93 9.68
N LEU A 118 6.64 4.68 9.45
CA LEU A 118 7.75 4.27 8.61
C LEU A 118 8.47 3.08 9.23
N GLN A 119 8.79 2.09 8.40
CA GLN A 119 9.51 0.91 8.82
C GLN A 119 10.97 0.99 8.35
N ASP A 120 11.89 0.53 9.19
CA ASP A 120 13.32 0.50 8.86
C ASP A 120 13.62 -0.52 7.76
N ARG A 121 12.85 -1.60 7.73
CA ARG A 121 13.01 -2.68 6.76
C ARG A 121 12.51 -2.27 5.38
N LEU A 122 13.34 -2.52 4.36
CA LEU A 122 13.00 -2.34 2.95
C LEU A 122 12.37 -3.61 2.36
N ILE A 123 11.53 -3.42 1.37
CA ILE A 123 11.02 -4.49 0.48
C ILE A 123 11.67 -4.28 -0.90
N GLY A 124 12.80 -4.93 -1.14
CA GLY A 124 13.68 -4.55 -2.25
C GLY A 124 14.21 -3.13 -2.05
N GLN A 125 13.83 -2.22 -2.95
CA GLN A 125 14.15 -0.78 -2.83
C GLN A 125 13.01 0.05 -2.26
N SER A 126 11.86 -0.57 -1.99
CA SER A 126 10.66 0.11 -1.51
C SER A 126 10.73 0.36 -0.02
N ARG A 127 10.35 1.57 0.40
CA ARG A 127 10.12 1.88 1.82
C ARG A 127 8.77 1.34 2.24
N ALA A 128 8.71 0.67 3.38
CA ALA A 128 7.45 0.18 3.93
C ALA A 128 6.89 1.20 4.94
N PHE A 129 5.58 1.44 4.87
CA PHE A 129 4.87 2.34 5.78
C PHE A 129 3.59 1.66 6.29
N LEU A 130 3.44 1.58 7.60
CA LEU A 130 2.34 0.88 8.25
C LEU A 130 1.34 1.88 8.83
N ILE A 131 0.09 1.80 8.41
CA ILE A 131 -0.99 2.62 8.97
C ILE A 131 -2.08 1.75 9.60
N PRO A 132 -2.91 2.30 10.51
CA PRO A 132 -4.04 1.58 11.06
C PRO A 132 -4.99 1.05 9.98
N ASN A 133 -5.66 -0.05 10.30
CA ASN A 133 -6.73 -0.54 9.42
C ASN A 133 -7.98 0.36 9.58
N PRO A 134 -8.49 0.97 8.49
CA PRO A 134 -9.66 1.85 8.52
C PRO A 134 -10.99 1.10 8.68
N SER A 135 -10.97 -0.16 9.17
CA SER A 135 -12.18 -0.96 9.32
C SER A 135 -13.07 -0.46 10.46
N PRO A 136 -14.34 -0.13 10.20
CA PRO A 136 -15.27 0.30 11.23
C PRO A 136 -15.59 -0.78 12.28
N ALA A 137 -15.34 -2.06 11.97
CA ALA A 137 -15.60 -3.19 12.87
C ALA A 137 -14.63 -3.26 14.07
N LYS A 138 -13.53 -2.50 14.04
CA LYS A 138 -12.56 -2.38 15.15
C LYS A 138 -12.10 -0.93 15.22
N ALA A 139 -12.98 -0.06 15.69
CA ALA A 139 -12.74 1.37 15.81
C ALA A 139 -11.72 1.71 16.92
N ALA A 140 -10.52 1.10 16.88
CA ALA A 140 -9.42 1.47 17.77
C ALA A 140 -8.82 2.84 17.39
N TYR A 141 -9.15 3.35 16.21
CA TYR A 141 -8.65 4.62 15.68
C TYR A 141 -9.80 5.47 15.16
N SER A 142 -9.82 6.72 15.55
CA SER A 142 -10.79 7.69 15.06
C SER A 142 -10.49 8.10 13.60
N MET A 143 -11.44 8.78 12.97
CA MET A 143 -11.20 9.36 11.64
C MET A 143 -10.07 10.39 11.68
N ALA A 144 -9.95 11.16 12.77
CA ALA A 144 -8.87 12.12 12.96
C ALA A 144 -7.50 11.43 13.01
N ASP A 145 -7.40 10.29 13.72
CA ASP A 145 -6.17 9.50 13.77
C ASP A 145 -5.78 8.99 12.38
N LEU A 146 -6.75 8.48 11.61
CA LEU A 146 -6.50 8.03 10.26
C LEU A 146 -6.01 9.15 9.36
N VAL A 147 -6.62 10.33 9.44
CA VAL A 147 -6.18 11.52 8.71
C VAL A 147 -4.75 11.88 9.10
N GLY A 148 -4.41 11.84 10.40
CA GLY A 148 -3.07 12.04 10.90
C GLY A 148 -2.05 11.11 10.23
N TRP A 149 -2.31 9.81 10.21
CA TRP A 149 -1.44 8.82 9.58
C TRP A 149 -1.26 9.02 8.07
N TYR A 150 -2.32 9.43 7.36
CA TYR A 150 -2.21 9.77 5.94
C TYR A 150 -1.42 11.06 5.71
N THR A 151 -1.49 12.02 6.64
CA THR A 151 -0.70 13.25 6.59
C THR A 151 0.78 12.94 6.78
N GLU A 152 1.13 12.08 7.74
CA GLU A 152 2.52 11.64 7.95
C GLU A 152 3.07 10.88 6.73
N LEU A 153 2.28 9.99 6.14
CA LEU A 153 2.65 9.32 4.90
C LEU A 153 2.87 10.31 3.75
N ALA A 154 2.05 11.35 3.64
CA ALA A 154 2.20 12.37 2.62
C ALA A 154 3.48 13.19 2.81
N LYS A 155 3.80 13.59 4.04
CA LYS A 155 5.06 14.26 4.36
C LYS A 155 6.26 13.38 3.98
N PHE A 156 6.25 12.12 4.41
CA PHE A 156 7.31 11.18 4.08
C PHE A 156 7.49 11.01 2.57
N ARG A 157 6.41 10.92 1.80
CA ARG A 157 6.47 10.87 0.33
C ARG A 157 7.14 12.11 -0.26
N ASP A 158 6.76 13.28 0.24
CA ASP A 158 7.27 14.57 -0.26
C ASP A 158 8.77 14.73 0.08
N GLU A 159 9.22 14.24 1.24
CA GLU A 159 10.63 14.19 1.63
C GLU A 159 11.46 13.24 0.74
N MET A 160 10.85 12.18 0.22
CA MET A 160 11.50 11.27 -0.71
C MET A 160 11.59 11.83 -2.14
N GLU A 161 10.85 12.85 -2.49
CA GLU A 161 10.98 13.53 -3.78
C GLU A 161 12.24 14.39 -3.74
N PRO A 162 13.18 14.22 -4.71
CA PRO A 162 14.35 15.10 -4.76
C PRO A 162 13.86 16.54 -4.92
N ALA A 163 14.43 17.44 -4.13
CA ALA A 163 14.21 18.87 -4.30
C ALA A 163 14.66 19.24 -5.72
N HIS A 164 13.73 19.75 -6.52
CA HIS A 164 13.98 20.26 -7.85
C HIS A 164 14.55 21.67 -7.79
#